data_ddc1a7fe56bd3af9712c1afd077c3361
#
_entry.id   ddc1a7fe56bd3af9712c1afd077c3361
#
_cell.length_a   1.000
_cell.length_b   1.000
_cell.length_c   1.000
_cell.angle_alpha   90.00
_cell.angle_beta   90.00
_cell.angle_gamma   90.00
#
_symmetry.space_group_name_H-M   'P 1'
#
loop_
_entity.id
_entity.type
_entity.pdbx_description
1 polymer ?
#
loop_
_entity_poly.entity_id
_entity_poly.type
_entity_poly.pdbx_seq_one_letter_code
_entity_poly.pdbx_strand_id
1 'polypeptide(L)'
;EAGAWDAGFWLKLPVGYYKTMNNQKVSRHFACEPSEGSGGRSINWPRGCVIGGSSSINGLIFIRGQHQNFDDWAALGNHGWSYTEVLPYFRRLENFNGEDSQFHGRHGEFQVSKLRNHHPDCSAWLDAAHQYGLPLNDDFNAGTTEGVGEYHLSIGARWRSSSSRAFLAPAKTRKNLD
;
A
#
# COMPACT_ATOMS: atom_id res chain seq x y z
N GLU A 1 8.95 17.35 6.21
CA GLU A 1 8.02 17.40 5.07
C GLU A 1 7.94 18.81 4.51
N ALA A 2 8.02 18.95 3.18
CA ALA A 2 7.93 20.24 2.51
C ALA A 2 6.50 20.64 2.18
N GLY A 3 5.55 19.71 2.25
CA GLY A 3 4.15 19.92 1.92
C GLY A 3 3.29 20.31 3.12
N ALA A 4 2.07 20.76 2.83
CA ALA A 4 1.08 21.12 3.84
C ALA A 4 0.45 19.87 4.51
N TRP A 5 -0.40 20.10 5.49
CA TRP A 5 -1.19 19.06 6.14
C TRP A 5 -2.15 18.35 5.15
N ASP A 6 -2.36 17.05 5.36
CA ASP A 6 -3.28 16.21 4.58
C ASP A 6 -4.77 16.44 4.92
N ALA A 7 -5.13 17.70 5.17
CA ALA A 7 -6.48 18.09 5.59
C ALA A 7 -7.51 18.04 4.46
N GLY A 8 -7.07 18.05 3.20
CA GLY A 8 -7.94 18.12 2.04
C GLY A 8 -8.90 16.93 1.92
N PHE A 9 -10.15 17.17 1.54
CA PHE A 9 -11.17 16.12 1.37
C PHE A 9 -10.72 15.00 0.43
N TRP A 10 -10.13 15.35 -0.72
CA TRP A 10 -9.67 14.37 -1.72
C TRP A 10 -8.47 13.53 -1.25
N LEU A 11 -7.67 14.02 -0.31
CA LEU A 11 -6.59 13.26 0.30
C LEU A 11 -7.12 12.18 1.26
N LYS A 12 -8.29 12.40 1.84
CA LYS A 12 -8.93 11.46 2.77
C LYS A 12 -9.76 10.40 2.06
N LEU A 13 -10.37 10.77 0.94
CA LEU A 13 -11.26 9.87 0.19
C LEU A 13 -10.44 8.86 -0.62
N PRO A 14 -10.73 7.55 -0.53
CA PRO A 14 -10.00 6.53 -1.29
C PRO A 14 -9.89 6.82 -2.78
N VAL A 15 -11.01 7.06 -3.46
CA VAL A 15 -11.05 7.40 -4.90
C VAL A 15 -10.36 8.73 -5.23
N GLY A 16 -10.07 9.54 -4.22
CA GLY A 16 -9.44 10.86 -4.37
C GLY A 16 -8.03 10.82 -4.98
N TYR A 17 -7.35 9.66 -4.98
CA TYR A 17 -6.02 9.52 -5.58
C TYR A 17 -6.00 9.98 -7.05
N TYR A 18 -7.07 9.78 -7.78
CA TYR A 18 -7.23 10.22 -9.16
C TYR A 18 -7.05 11.75 -9.33
N LYS A 19 -7.50 12.53 -8.34
CA LYS A 19 -7.36 13.99 -8.32
C LYS A 19 -6.06 14.46 -7.69
N THR A 20 -5.60 13.77 -6.65
CA THR A 20 -4.45 14.21 -5.87
C THR A 20 -3.12 13.87 -6.53
N MET A 21 -3.03 12.75 -7.24
CA MET A 21 -1.83 12.31 -7.93
C MET A 21 -1.33 13.34 -8.94
N ASN A 22 -2.24 14.04 -9.64
CA ASN A 22 -1.92 15.05 -10.63
C ASN A 22 -2.04 16.50 -10.12
N ASN A 23 -2.32 16.70 -8.84
CA ASN A 23 -2.45 18.02 -8.25
C ASN A 23 -1.10 18.52 -7.71
N GLN A 24 -0.48 19.46 -8.40
CA GLN A 24 0.83 20.05 -8.04
C GLN A 24 0.88 20.70 -6.65
N LYS A 25 -0.26 20.99 -6.02
CA LYS A 25 -0.30 21.50 -4.63
C LYS A 25 0.06 20.43 -3.59
N VAL A 26 -0.13 19.16 -3.91
CA VAL A 26 0.09 18.02 -3.00
C VAL A 26 0.95 16.92 -3.62
N SER A 27 1.36 17.06 -4.87
CA SER A 27 2.19 16.11 -5.60
C SER A 27 3.29 16.85 -6.36
N ARG A 28 4.51 16.33 -6.29
CA ARG A 28 5.61 16.70 -7.18
C ARG A 28 5.79 15.63 -8.24
N HIS A 29 6.16 16.06 -9.43
CA HIS A 29 6.32 15.20 -10.58
C HIS A 29 7.79 15.18 -11.01
N PHE A 30 8.34 13.98 -11.08
CA PHE A 30 9.71 13.74 -11.52
C PHE A 30 9.67 12.99 -12.84
N ALA A 31 10.17 13.62 -13.90
CA ALA A 31 10.30 12.97 -15.18
C ALA A 31 11.55 12.09 -15.18
N CYS A 32 11.38 10.80 -15.45
CA CYS A 32 12.52 9.92 -15.68
C CYS A 32 13.14 10.21 -17.04
N GLU A 33 14.45 10.06 -17.14
CA GLU A 33 15.12 10.12 -18.44
C GLU A 33 14.63 8.99 -19.35
N PRO A 34 14.41 9.26 -20.64
CA PRO A 34 14.06 8.22 -21.60
C PRO A 34 15.14 7.13 -21.64
N SER A 35 14.73 5.88 -21.72
CA SER A 35 15.62 4.74 -21.81
C SER A 35 15.12 3.75 -22.86
N GLU A 36 15.96 2.84 -23.31
CA GLU A 36 15.59 1.78 -24.21
C GLU A 36 14.47 0.90 -23.61
N GLY A 37 14.59 0.53 -22.30
CA GLY A 37 13.60 -0.25 -21.58
C GLY A 37 12.23 0.43 -21.45
N SER A 38 12.17 1.77 -21.56
CA SER A 38 10.91 2.52 -21.62
C SER A 38 10.42 2.80 -23.05
N GLY A 39 11.07 2.22 -24.06
CA GLY A 39 10.77 2.50 -25.48
C GLY A 39 11.01 3.97 -25.84
N GLY A 40 12.02 4.60 -25.28
CA GLY A 40 12.35 6.01 -25.48
C GLY A 40 11.40 7.01 -24.83
N ARG A 41 10.50 6.56 -23.94
CA ARG A 41 9.53 7.44 -23.27
C ARG A 41 10.06 7.98 -21.96
N SER A 42 9.80 9.26 -21.70
CA SER A 42 9.93 9.84 -20.37
C SER A 42 8.71 9.46 -19.53
N ILE A 43 8.93 8.78 -18.40
CA ILE A 43 7.87 8.35 -17.48
C ILE A 43 7.78 9.36 -16.34
N ASN A 44 6.58 9.88 -16.12
CA ASN A 44 6.32 10.82 -15.03
C ASN A 44 6.05 10.05 -13.72
N TRP A 45 6.80 10.40 -12.66
CA TRP A 45 6.70 9.78 -11.35
C TRP A 45 6.15 10.77 -10.33
N PRO A 46 4.85 10.74 -10.02
CA PRO A 46 4.28 11.57 -8.97
C PRO A 46 4.74 11.10 -7.59
N ARG A 47 5.09 12.06 -6.74
CA ARG A 47 5.44 11.83 -5.32
C ARG A 47 4.66 12.80 -4.46
N GLY A 48 4.12 12.32 -3.33
CA GLY A 48 3.40 13.17 -2.40
C GLY A 48 4.28 14.28 -1.83
N CYS A 49 3.80 15.51 -1.94
CA CYS A 49 4.34 16.70 -1.27
C CYS A 49 3.29 17.22 -0.30
N VAL A 50 3.04 16.47 0.74
CA VAL A 50 1.97 16.65 1.72
C VAL A 50 2.32 15.79 2.94
N ILE A 51 1.90 16.16 4.14
CA ILE A 51 2.10 15.35 5.34
C ILE A 51 1.55 13.93 5.09
N GLY A 52 2.38 12.93 5.39
CA GLY A 52 2.15 11.53 5.02
C GLY A 52 2.74 11.12 3.67
N GLY A 53 3.31 12.06 2.92
CA GLY A 53 4.02 11.80 1.65
C GLY A 53 3.15 11.07 0.63
N SER A 54 3.75 10.16 -0.11
CA SER A 54 3.04 9.38 -1.14
C SER A 54 1.95 8.46 -0.59
N SER A 55 1.96 8.11 0.70
CA SER A 55 0.86 7.35 1.31
C SER A 55 -0.48 8.13 1.31
N SER A 56 -0.41 9.46 1.23
CA SER A 56 -1.59 10.34 1.15
C SER A 56 -2.16 10.49 -0.25
N ILE A 57 -1.43 10.07 -1.32
CA ILE A 57 -1.84 10.23 -2.72
C ILE A 57 -1.81 8.95 -3.56
N ASN A 58 -1.29 7.84 -3.04
CA ASN A 58 -1.15 6.56 -3.77
C ASN A 58 -2.50 5.90 -4.08
N GLY A 59 -2.48 4.84 -4.91
CA GLY A 59 -3.64 4.04 -5.28
C GLY A 59 -4.12 3.05 -4.22
N LEU A 60 -3.64 3.16 -2.96
CA LEU A 60 -4.12 2.42 -1.78
C LEU A 60 -3.73 0.94 -1.73
N ILE A 61 -3.20 0.34 -2.76
CA ILE A 61 -2.80 -1.07 -2.74
C ILE A 61 -1.85 -1.33 -1.58
N PHE A 62 -2.21 -2.31 -0.75
CA PHE A 62 -1.40 -2.78 0.35
C PHE A 62 -0.85 -4.17 0.03
N ILE A 63 0.43 -4.23 -0.30
CA ILE A 63 1.13 -5.46 -0.64
C ILE A 63 2.53 -5.45 -0.01
N ARG A 64 2.95 -6.59 0.48
CA ARG A 64 4.30 -6.83 1.02
C ARG A 64 5.19 -7.47 -0.04
N GLY A 65 6.50 -7.44 0.18
CA GLY A 65 7.42 -8.26 -0.59
C GLY A 65 7.17 -9.75 -0.34
N GLN A 66 7.56 -10.59 -1.29
CA GLN A 66 7.52 -12.05 -1.14
C GLN A 66 8.46 -12.51 -0.03
N HIS A 67 8.16 -13.65 0.58
CA HIS A 67 9.02 -14.28 1.59
C HIS A 67 10.47 -14.39 1.10
N GLN A 68 10.65 -14.87 -0.12
CA GLN A 68 11.96 -15.04 -0.73
C GLN A 68 12.76 -13.74 -0.82
N ASN A 69 12.12 -12.58 -1.05
CA ASN A 69 12.85 -11.30 -1.11
C ASN A 69 13.56 -10.98 0.20
N PHE A 70 12.91 -11.25 1.33
CA PHE A 70 13.49 -11.03 2.65
C PHE A 70 14.52 -12.09 3.01
N ASP A 71 14.25 -13.36 2.66
CA ASP A 71 15.18 -14.47 2.91
C ASP A 71 16.46 -14.30 2.07
N ASP A 72 16.35 -13.83 0.83
CA ASP A 72 17.52 -13.47 0.01
C ASP A 72 18.33 -12.33 0.64
N TRP A 73 17.67 -11.31 1.22
CA TRP A 73 18.39 -10.26 1.94
C TRP A 73 19.13 -10.80 3.15
N ALA A 74 18.52 -11.70 3.93
CA ALA A 74 19.18 -12.34 5.04
C ALA A 74 20.38 -13.18 4.58
N ALA A 75 20.24 -13.94 3.49
CA ALA A 75 21.31 -14.75 2.90
C ALA A 75 22.50 -13.90 2.41
N LEU A 76 22.27 -12.65 2.00
CA LEU A 76 23.33 -11.69 1.67
C LEU A 76 24.03 -11.10 2.90
N GLY A 77 23.75 -11.60 4.11
CA GLY A 77 24.41 -11.17 5.36
C GLY A 77 23.63 -10.10 6.14
N ASN A 78 22.42 -9.75 5.74
CA ASN A 78 21.56 -8.82 6.48
C ASN A 78 20.80 -9.56 7.57
N HIS A 79 21.46 -9.86 8.68
CA HIS A 79 20.85 -10.56 9.81
C HIS A 79 19.66 -9.77 10.38
N GLY A 80 18.58 -10.47 10.73
CA GLY A 80 17.33 -9.85 11.20
C GLY A 80 16.35 -9.46 10.08
N TRP A 81 16.67 -9.81 8.83
CA TRP A 81 15.87 -9.47 7.65
C TRP A 81 15.20 -10.68 6.97
N SER A 82 15.29 -11.88 7.53
CA SER A 82 14.50 -13.01 7.00
C SER A 82 12.99 -12.74 7.15
N TYR A 83 12.19 -13.38 6.33
CA TYR A 83 10.74 -13.16 6.39
C TYR A 83 10.15 -13.43 7.78
N THR A 84 10.61 -14.48 8.44
CA THR A 84 10.16 -14.83 9.80
C THR A 84 10.54 -13.77 10.82
N GLU A 85 11.67 -13.09 10.65
CA GLU A 85 12.13 -12.02 11.54
C GLU A 85 11.39 -10.69 11.28
N VAL A 86 11.02 -10.39 10.03
CA VAL A 86 10.31 -9.14 9.69
C VAL A 86 8.79 -9.25 9.83
N LEU A 87 8.21 -10.45 9.76
CA LEU A 87 6.76 -10.67 9.89
C LEU A 87 6.15 -10.07 11.16
N PRO A 88 6.75 -10.18 12.35
CA PRO A 88 6.23 -9.54 13.57
C PRO A 88 6.08 -8.02 13.44
N TYR A 89 6.95 -7.35 12.68
CA TYR A 89 6.86 -5.91 12.45
C TYR A 89 5.72 -5.55 11.50
N PHE A 90 5.49 -6.33 10.44
CA PHE A 90 4.32 -6.18 9.58
C PHE A 90 3.02 -6.35 10.37
N ARG A 91 2.94 -7.39 11.19
CA ARG A 91 1.76 -7.63 12.04
C ARG A 91 1.53 -6.52 13.07
N ARG A 92 2.61 -6.00 13.68
CA ARG A 92 2.52 -4.89 14.64
C ARG A 92 2.02 -3.59 14.01
N LEU A 93 2.41 -3.33 12.76
CA LEU A 93 2.00 -2.14 12.00
C LEU A 93 0.51 -2.18 11.64
N GLU A 94 -0.02 -3.34 11.34
CA GLU A 94 -1.28 -3.55 10.63
C GLU A 94 -2.47 -3.72 11.57
N ASN A 95 -3.60 -3.13 11.15
CA ASN A 95 -4.93 -3.44 11.68
C ASN A 95 -5.81 -3.94 10.53
N PHE A 96 -5.73 -5.24 10.28
CA PHE A 96 -6.46 -5.89 9.21
C PHE A 96 -7.89 -6.22 9.62
N ASN A 97 -8.86 -5.88 8.79
CA ASN A 97 -10.27 -6.14 9.06
C ASN A 97 -10.81 -7.44 8.46
N GLY A 98 -9.94 -8.26 7.87
CA GLY A 98 -10.29 -9.58 7.35
C GLY A 98 -10.27 -10.66 8.42
N GLU A 99 -10.18 -11.91 7.99
CA GLU A 99 -10.11 -13.07 8.86
C GLU A 99 -8.80 -13.10 9.66
N ASP A 100 -8.82 -13.77 10.81
CA ASP A 100 -7.64 -13.95 11.62
C ASP A 100 -6.65 -14.90 10.93
N SER A 101 -5.38 -14.56 10.94
CA SER A 101 -4.33 -15.36 10.34
C SER A 101 -2.97 -15.09 10.98
N GLN A 102 -2.07 -16.05 10.83
CA GLN A 102 -0.69 -15.87 11.29
C GLN A 102 0.07 -14.78 10.54
N PHE A 103 -0.40 -14.37 9.36
CA PHE A 103 0.25 -13.37 8.52
C PHE A 103 -0.19 -11.94 8.84
N HIS A 104 -1.38 -11.74 9.40
CA HIS A 104 -1.97 -10.43 9.63
C HIS A 104 -1.96 -10.00 11.09
N GLY A 105 -1.85 -8.68 11.29
CA GLY A 105 -2.06 -8.03 12.57
C GLY A 105 -3.43 -7.35 12.65
N ARG A 106 -3.98 -7.25 13.86
CA ARG A 106 -5.34 -6.68 14.08
C ARG A 106 -5.35 -5.50 15.05
N HIS A 107 -4.20 -5.12 15.58
CA HIS A 107 -4.11 -4.13 16.66
C HIS A 107 -3.13 -2.99 16.33
N GLY A 108 -2.59 -2.96 15.10
CA GLY A 108 -1.71 -1.89 14.66
C GLY A 108 -2.48 -0.62 14.28
N GLU A 109 -1.74 0.42 14.01
CA GLU A 109 -2.29 1.74 13.70
C GLU A 109 -2.72 1.87 12.24
N PHE A 110 -2.12 1.08 11.35
CA PHE A 110 -2.33 1.18 9.91
C PHE A 110 -3.49 0.30 9.47
N GLN A 111 -4.60 0.94 9.07
CA GLN A 111 -5.81 0.24 8.68
C GLN A 111 -5.67 -0.39 7.30
N VAL A 112 -5.93 -1.69 7.23
CA VAL A 112 -5.94 -2.47 5.98
C VAL A 112 -7.26 -3.22 5.86
N SER A 113 -7.84 -3.22 4.68
CA SER A 113 -9.12 -3.89 4.44
C SER A 113 -9.15 -4.66 3.11
N LYS A 114 -9.96 -5.71 3.07
CA LYS A 114 -10.40 -6.32 1.82
C LYS A 114 -11.28 -5.33 1.05
N LEU A 115 -11.31 -5.47 -0.28
CA LEU A 115 -12.23 -4.72 -1.13
C LEU A 115 -13.68 -5.05 -0.73
N ARG A 116 -14.52 -4.02 -0.57
CA ARG A 116 -15.90 -4.21 -0.10
C ARG A 116 -16.91 -4.28 -1.23
N ASN A 117 -16.64 -3.55 -2.30
CA ASN A 117 -17.55 -3.45 -3.44
C ASN A 117 -16.84 -4.00 -4.67
N HIS A 118 -17.34 -5.08 -5.18
CA HIS A 118 -16.82 -5.75 -6.36
C HIS A 118 -17.61 -5.28 -7.58
N HIS A 119 -16.90 -4.86 -8.63
CA HIS A 119 -17.55 -4.62 -9.90
C HIS A 119 -17.77 -5.96 -10.62
N PRO A 120 -18.95 -6.21 -11.23
CA PRO A 120 -19.22 -7.48 -11.91
C PRO A 120 -18.16 -7.86 -12.95
N ASP A 121 -17.61 -6.89 -13.66
CA ASP A 121 -16.55 -7.14 -14.66
C ASP A 121 -15.25 -7.64 -14.01
N CYS A 122 -14.93 -7.20 -12.76
CA CYS A 122 -13.77 -7.70 -12.04
C CYS A 122 -13.96 -9.17 -11.69
N SER A 123 -15.15 -9.55 -11.22
CA SER A 123 -15.47 -10.96 -10.94
C SER A 123 -15.40 -11.81 -12.20
N ALA A 124 -15.98 -11.35 -13.30
CA ALA A 124 -15.93 -12.04 -14.59
C ALA A 124 -14.47 -12.21 -15.09
N TRP A 125 -13.64 -11.20 -14.88
CA TRP A 125 -12.22 -11.28 -15.23
C TRP A 125 -11.46 -12.31 -14.37
N LEU A 126 -11.72 -12.34 -13.06
CA LEU A 126 -11.12 -13.34 -12.15
C LEU A 126 -11.54 -14.77 -12.55
N ASP A 127 -12.83 -14.96 -12.84
CA ASP A 127 -13.36 -16.24 -13.30
C ASP A 127 -12.69 -16.70 -14.61
N ALA A 128 -12.55 -15.80 -15.57
CA ALA A 128 -11.88 -16.09 -16.83
C ALA A 128 -10.40 -16.44 -16.64
N ALA A 129 -9.69 -15.73 -15.77
CA ALA A 129 -8.30 -16.01 -15.45
C ALA A 129 -8.16 -17.37 -14.75
N HIS A 130 -9.07 -17.71 -13.84
CA HIS A 130 -9.11 -19.02 -13.20
C HIS A 130 -9.40 -20.14 -14.21
N GLN A 131 -10.35 -19.96 -15.12
CA GLN A 131 -10.64 -20.90 -16.21
C GLN A 131 -9.44 -21.08 -17.15
N TYR A 132 -8.61 -20.06 -17.32
CA TYR A 132 -7.37 -20.13 -18.08
C TYR A 132 -6.28 -20.94 -17.36
N GLY A 133 -6.47 -21.30 -16.09
CA GLY A 133 -5.56 -22.11 -15.29
C GLY A 133 -4.75 -21.35 -14.26
N LEU A 134 -5.00 -20.06 -14.03
CA LEU A 134 -4.35 -19.32 -12.95
C LEU A 134 -5.01 -19.66 -11.62
N PRO A 135 -4.23 -19.94 -10.55
CA PRO A 135 -4.79 -20.19 -9.23
C PRO A 135 -5.43 -18.92 -8.67
N LEU A 136 -6.56 -19.07 -7.98
CA LEU A 136 -7.13 -17.97 -7.20
C LEU A 136 -6.27 -17.71 -5.96
N ASN A 137 -6.05 -16.46 -5.66
CA ASN A 137 -5.31 -16.03 -4.48
C ASN A 137 -6.09 -14.92 -3.75
N ASP A 138 -6.63 -15.26 -2.60
CA ASP A 138 -7.43 -14.34 -1.79
C ASP A 138 -6.59 -13.43 -0.89
N ASP A 139 -5.27 -13.67 -0.84
CA ASP A 139 -4.37 -12.95 0.04
C ASP A 139 -2.90 -12.98 -0.44
N PHE A 140 -2.51 -11.96 -1.18
CA PHE A 140 -1.15 -11.76 -1.65
C PHE A 140 -0.14 -11.40 -0.54
N ASN A 141 -0.60 -11.17 0.68
CA ASN A 141 0.26 -10.89 1.84
C ASN A 141 0.49 -12.10 2.74
N ALA A 142 -0.07 -13.25 2.38
CA ALA A 142 0.09 -14.52 3.09
C ALA A 142 1.25 -15.36 2.57
N GLY A 143 0.99 -16.63 2.21
CA GLY A 143 2.02 -17.61 1.88
C GLY A 143 2.61 -17.47 0.49
N THR A 144 1.85 -17.02 -0.50
CA THR A 144 2.28 -16.91 -1.89
C THR A 144 1.73 -15.65 -2.55
N THR A 145 2.47 -15.12 -3.52
CA THR A 145 2.03 -14.04 -4.39
C THR A 145 1.62 -14.53 -5.78
N GLU A 146 1.68 -15.85 -6.02
CA GLU A 146 1.25 -16.43 -7.28
C GLU A 146 -0.28 -16.48 -7.37
N GLY A 147 -0.79 -16.27 -8.58
CA GLY A 147 -2.20 -16.37 -8.87
C GLY A 147 -2.86 -15.05 -9.24
N VAL A 148 -4.19 -15.06 -9.18
CA VAL A 148 -5.06 -13.93 -9.52
C VAL A 148 -6.06 -13.70 -8.38
N GLY A 149 -6.25 -12.42 -8.03
CA GLY A 149 -7.10 -12.04 -6.91
C GLY A 149 -7.18 -10.55 -6.72
N GLU A 150 -7.84 -10.12 -5.66
CA GLU A 150 -7.98 -8.71 -5.30
C GLU A 150 -6.98 -8.31 -4.23
N TYR A 151 -6.37 -7.15 -4.41
CA TYR A 151 -5.44 -6.61 -3.42
C TYR A 151 -6.18 -6.09 -2.18
N HIS A 152 -5.56 -6.28 -1.03
CA HIS A 152 -5.92 -5.53 0.16
C HIS A 152 -5.62 -4.04 -0.03
N LEU A 153 -6.38 -3.20 0.65
CA LEU A 153 -6.29 -1.75 0.50
C LEU A 153 -5.99 -1.06 1.83
N SER A 154 -5.17 -0.03 1.78
CA SER A 154 -4.89 0.85 2.92
C SER A 154 -6.08 1.79 3.19
N ILE A 155 -7.19 1.19 3.62
CA ILE A 155 -8.46 1.87 3.89
C ILE A 155 -9.00 1.41 5.26
N GLY A 156 -9.39 2.38 6.09
CA GLY A 156 -10.17 2.12 7.30
C GLY A 156 -11.67 2.01 6.99
N ALA A 157 -12.53 2.43 7.91
CA ALA A 157 -13.98 2.33 7.75
C ALA A 157 -14.51 3.03 6.49
N ARG A 158 -13.98 4.21 6.17
CA ARG A 158 -14.38 5.02 5.00
C ARG A 158 -13.22 5.76 4.35
N TRP A 159 -12.11 5.90 5.04
CA TRP A 159 -11.06 6.83 4.70
C TRP A 159 -9.75 6.11 4.42
N ARG A 160 -8.93 6.73 3.59
CA ARG A 160 -7.54 6.34 3.38
C ARG A 160 -6.83 6.21 4.73
N SER A 161 -6.07 5.13 4.89
CA SER A 161 -5.07 4.99 5.93
C SER A 161 -3.73 5.44 5.36
N SER A 162 -3.31 6.66 5.69
CA SER A 162 -1.99 7.18 5.34
C SER A 162 -1.08 7.12 6.56
N SER A 163 0.23 7.22 6.37
CA SER A 163 1.18 7.30 7.49
C SER A 163 0.91 8.51 8.39
N SER A 164 0.45 9.63 7.83
CA SER A 164 -0.01 10.77 8.61
C SER A 164 -1.16 10.40 9.56
N ARG A 165 -2.16 9.72 9.07
CA ARG A 165 -3.35 9.37 9.85
C ARG A 165 -3.09 8.25 10.85
N ALA A 166 -2.30 7.25 10.45
CA ALA A 166 -1.99 6.10 11.28
C ALA A 166 -1.02 6.44 12.42
N PHE A 167 0.05 7.17 12.13
CA PHE A 167 1.15 7.34 13.08
C PHE A 167 1.31 8.75 13.59
N LEU A 168 1.20 9.77 12.73
CA LEU A 168 1.43 11.15 13.12
C LEU A 168 0.23 11.74 13.89
N ALA A 169 -0.99 11.50 13.43
CA ALA A 169 -2.18 12.06 14.06
C ALA A 169 -2.33 11.66 15.53
N PRO A 170 -2.15 10.39 15.94
CA PRO A 170 -2.15 10.01 17.36
C PRO A 170 -0.99 10.61 18.17
N ALA A 171 0.13 10.91 17.52
CA ALA A 171 1.32 11.43 18.19
C ALA A 171 1.33 12.96 18.37
N LYS A 172 0.44 13.69 17.71
CA LYS A 172 0.40 15.17 17.69
C LYS A 172 0.38 15.85 19.07
N THR A 173 -0.17 15.19 20.06
CA THR A 173 -0.27 15.72 21.43
C THR A 173 0.99 15.46 22.27
N ARG A 174 1.97 14.76 21.73
CA ARG A 174 3.21 14.47 22.46
C ARG A 174 4.06 15.73 22.54
N LYS A 175 4.57 16.05 23.75
CA LYS A 175 5.38 17.24 24.02
C LYS A 175 6.75 17.26 23.32
N ASN A 176 7.21 16.11 22.84
CA ASN A 176 8.49 15.93 22.14
C ASN A 176 8.36 15.83 20.61
N LEU A 177 7.22 16.27 20.08
CA LEU A 177 6.96 16.34 18.65
C LEU A 177 6.69 17.81 18.28
N ASP A 178 7.57 18.38 17.46
CA ASP A 178 7.47 19.75 16.91
C ASP A 178 7.01 19.73 15.46
#